data_97c024ffb79c8d1e1ada246ad21a34f9
#
_entry.id   97c024ffb79c8d1e1ada246ad21a34f9
#
_cell.length_a   1.000
_cell.length_b   1.000
_cell.length_c   1.000
_cell.angle_alpha   90.00
_cell.angle_beta   90.00
_cell.angle_gamma   90.00
#
_symmetry.space_group_name_H-M   'P 1'
#
loop_
_entity.id
_entity.type
_entity.pdbx_description
1 polymer ?
#
loop_
_entity_poly.entity_id
_entity_poly.type
_entity_poly.pdbx_seq_one_letter_code
_entity_poly.pdbx_strand_id
1 'polypeptide(L)' 'MKKHIIKTLPEYFADARAGRKRFELRKDDRDYKVGDTVQLVEYDGQKLTGNVIEVQISYILRDCPQYGLAEGYCIFCWEN' A
#
# COMPACT_ATOMS: atom_id res chain seq x y z
N MET A 1 -7.53 -9.61 -12.06
CA MET A 1 -6.82 -8.73 -11.11
C MET A 1 -7.52 -8.75 -9.78
N LYS A 2 -6.76 -8.79 -8.70
CA LYS A 2 -7.33 -8.75 -7.35
C LYS A 2 -7.55 -7.33 -6.89
N LYS A 3 -8.45 -7.16 -5.93
CA LYS A 3 -8.63 -5.93 -5.18
C LYS A 3 -8.23 -6.19 -3.73
N HIS A 4 -7.35 -5.36 -3.21
CA HIS A 4 -6.90 -5.43 -1.83
C HIS A 4 -7.42 -4.22 -1.06
N ILE A 5 -7.81 -4.42 0.19
CA ILE A 5 -8.24 -3.33 1.06
C ILE A 5 -7.24 -3.24 2.21
N ILE A 6 -6.63 -2.07 2.36
CA ILE A 6 -5.53 -1.87 3.31
C ILE A 6 -5.85 -0.68 4.21
N LYS A 7 -5.78 -0.91 5.52
CA LYS A 7 -5.91 0.16 6.51
C LYS A 7 -4.67 1.05 6.48
N THR A 8 -4.89 2.36 6.46
CA THR A 8 -3.83 3.36 6.35
C THR A 8 -4.04 4.42 7.41
N LEU A 9 -3.03 4.67 8.24
CA LEU A 9 -3.12 5.69 9.28
C LEU A 9 -3.27 7.08 8.67
N PRO A 10 -3.92 8.03 9.38
CA PRO A 10 -4.27 9.32 8.79
C PRO A 10 -3.08 10.11 8.23
N GLU A 11 -1.93 10.08 8.89
CA GLU A 11 -0.76 10.83 8.39
C GLU A 11 -0.28 10.28 7.04
N TYR A 12 -0.26 8.95 6.89
CA TYR A 12 0.15 8.34 5.64
C TYR A 12 -0.93 8.46 4.57
N PHE A 13 -2.19 8.42 5.00
CA PHE A 13 -3.33 8.62 4.09
C PHE A 13 -3.28 10.02 3.47
N ALA A 14 -3.00 11.04 4.28
CA ALA A 14 -2.89 12.42 3.81
C ALA A 14 -1.76 12.56 2.78
N ASP A 15 -0.61 11.93 3.01
CA ASP A 15 0.50 11.98 2.08
C ASP A 15 0.18 11.26 0.77
N ALA A 16 -0.53 10.13 0.85
CA ALA A 16 -0.97 9.42 -0.34
C ALA A 16 -1.97 10.26 -1.15
N ARG A 17 -2.93 10.89 -0.46
CA ARG A 17 -3.92 11.76 -1.11
C ARG A 17 -3.25 12.93 -1.83
N ALA A 18 -2.23 13.50 -1.21
CA ALA A 18 -1.51 14.65 -1.78
C ALA A 18 -0.54 14.26 -2.90
N GLY A 19 -0.37 12.96 -3.15
CA GLY A 19 0.55 12.48 -4.17
C GLY A 19 2.02 12.45 -3.77
N ARG A 20 2.31 12.72 -2.50
CA ARG A 20 3.69 12.65 -1.99
C ARG A 20 4.13 11.23 -1.72
N LYS A 21 3.21 10.39 -1.21
CA LYS A 21 3.48 8.99 -0.91
C LYS A 21 2.82 8.13 -1.98
N ARG A 22 3.63 7.45 -2.79
CA ARG A 22 3.15 6.59 -3.89
C ARG A 22 3.66 5.18 -3.74
N PHE A 23 3.79 4.72 -2.50
CA PHE A 23 4.27 3.39 -2.19
C PHE A 23 3.69 2.93 -0.87
N GLU A 24 3.75 1.61 -0.64
CA GLU A 24 3.31 1.02 0.62
C GLU A 24 4.28 -0.09 0.97
N LEU A 25 4.75 -0.10 2.22
CA LEU A 25 5.58 -1.18 2.77
C LEU A 25 4.66 -2.09 3.58
N ARG A 26 4.57 -3.36 3.16
CA ARG A 26 3.64 -4.29 3.78
C ARG A 26 4.24 -5.68 3.92
N LYS A 27 3.72 -6.45 4.89
CA LYS A 27 3.94 -7.88 4.92
C LYS A 27 3.37 -8.47 3.64
N ASP A 28 4.16 -9.32 2.97
CA ASP A 28 3.80 -9.88 1.67
C ASP A 28 2.94 -11.14 1.86
N ASP A 29 1.72 -10.94 2.37
CA ASP A 29 0.83 -12.03 2.74
C ASP A 29 -0.51 -12.03 1.99
N ARG A 30 -0.64 -11.21 0.94
CA ARG A 30 -1.88 -11.09 0.18
C ARG A 30 -1.71 -11.34 -1.31
N ASP A 31 -0.60 -11.94 -1.70
CA ASP A 31 -0.34 -12.27 -3.10
C ASP A 31 -0.51 -11.04 -4.01
N TYR A 32 0.12 -9.92 -3.63
CA TYR A 32 0.08 -8.70 -4.42
C TYR A 32 0.74 -8.91 -5.78
N LYS A 33 0.10 -8.38 -6.83
CA LYS A 33 0.61 -8.45 -8.20
C LYS A 33 0.49 -7.11 -8.90
N VAL A 34 1.40 -6.83 -9.80
CA VAL A 34 1.30 -5.65 -10.65
C VAL A 34 -0.01 -5.70 -11.41
N GLY A 35 -0.72 -4.58 -11.43
CA GLY A 35 -2.04 -4.47 -12.03
C GLY A 35 -3.19 -4.61 -11.04
N ASP A 36 -2.92 -5.13 -9.84
CA ASP A 36 -3.97 -5.25 -8.82
C ASP A 36 -4.40 -3.86 -8.36
N THR A 37 -5.67 -3.78 -7.96
CA THR A 37 -6.24 -2.55 -7.37
C THR A 37 -6.09 -2.60 -5.86
N VAL A 38 -5.71 -1.48 -5.27
CA VAL A 38 -5.62 -1.34 -3.81
C VAL A 38 -6.51 -0.18 -3.37
N GLN A 39 -7.39 -0.45 -2.40
CA GLN A 39 -8.12 0.60 -1.71
C GLN A 39 -7.42 0.88 -0.39
N LEU A 40 -6.85 2.09 -0.28
CA LEU A 40 -6.29 2.58 0.97
C LEU A 40 -7.46 3.16 1.75
N VAL A 41 -7.82 2.54 2.88
CA VAL A 41 -8.92 3.01 3.71
C VAL A 41 -8.35 3.67 4.95
N GLU A 42 -8.73 4.92 5.18
CA GLU A 42 -8.22 5.65 6.33
C GLU A 42 -8.74 5.05 7.63
N TYR A 43 -7.82 4.79 8.55
CA TYR A 43 -8.10 4.16 9.83
C TYR A 43 -7.42 4.98 10.92
N ASP A 44 -8.22 5.47 11.89
CA ASP A 44 -7.72 6.39 12.90
C ASP A 44 -7.12 5.72 14.14
N GLY A 45 -6.96 4.40 14.10
CA GLY A 45 -6.48 3.60 15.22
C GLY A 45 -7.59 2.89 15.97
N GLN A 46 -8.85 3.27 15.74
CA GLN A 46 -10.02 2.65 16.36
C GLN A 46 -11.07 2.26 15.35
N LYS A 47 -11.30 3.09 14.33
CA LYS A 47 -12.34 2.84 13.33
C LYS A 47 -11.95 3.44 11.99
N LEU A 48 -12.63 2.99 10.94
CA LEU A 48 -12.51 3.58 9.62
C LEU A 48 -13.19 4.93 9.59
N THR A 49 -12.58 5.91 8.92
CA THR A 49 -13.12 7.27 8.84
C THR A 49 -14.11 7.43 7.69
N GLY A 50 -14.13 6.49 6.75
CA GLY A 50 -14.94 6.59 5.54
C GLY A 50 -14.19 7.12 4.34
N ASN A 51 -12.98 7.64 4.52
CA ASN A 51 -12.16 8.12 3.41
C ASN A 51 -11.41 6.96 2.76
N VAL A 52 -11.37 6.96 1.43
CA VAL A 52 -10.76 5.88 0.64
C VAL A 52 -10.02 6.48 -0.55
N ILE A 53 -8.86 5.91 -0.85
CA ILE A 53 -8.12 6.21 -2.08
C ILE A 53 -7.93 4.90 -2.82
N GLU A 54 -8.25 4.88 -4.10
CA GLU A 54 -8.04 3.69 -4.92
C GLU A 54 -6.84 3.91 -5.84
N VAL A 55 -5.90 2.97 -5.83
CA VAL A 55 -4.69 3.01 -6.65
C VAL A 55 -4.49 1.66 -7.33
N GLN A 56 -3.67 1.66 -8.37
CA GLN A 56 -3.33 0.44 -9.08
C GLN A 56 -1.83 0.19 -8.94
N ILE A 57 -1.45 -1.02 -8.57
CA ILE A 57 -0.05 -1.39 -8.38
C ILE A 57 0.67 -1.35 -9.72
N SER A 58 1.74 -0.55 -9.81
CA SER A 58 2.55 -0.44 -11.01
C SER A 58 3.88 -1.18 -10.89
N TYR A 59 4.38 -1.41 -9.67
CA TYR A 59 5.64 -2.09 -9.44
C TYR A 59 5.65 -2.70 -8.04
N ILE A 60 6.35 -3.81 -7.87
CA ILE A 60 6.52 -4.45 -6.56
C ILE A 60 7.99 -4.81 -6.38
N LEU A 61 8.54 -4.41 -5.23
CA LEU A 61 9.89 -4.79 -4.80
C LEU A 61 9.76 -5.83 -3.69
N ARG A 62 10.45 -6.96 -3.85
CA ARG A 62 10.50 -8.03 -2.84
C ARG A 62 11.78 -8.85 -3.01
N ASP A 63 12.03 -9.77 -2.08
CA ASP A 63 13.13 -10.72 -2.17
C ASP A 63 14.50 -10.08 -2.25
N CYS A 64 14.69 -8.97 -1.52
CA CYS A 64 15.97 -8.26 -1.52
C CYS A 64 16.42 -7.89 -0.09
N PRO A 65 16.52 -8.88 0.83
CA PRO A 65 16.95 -8.58 2.20
C PRO A 65 18.35 -8.00 2.28
N GLN A 66 19.20 -8.28 1.29
CA GLN A 66 20.56 -7.75 1.23
C GLN A 66 20.57 -6.22 1.06
N TYR A 67 19.47 -5.62 0.63
CA TYR A 67 19.34 -4.16 0.49
C TYR A 67 18.49 -3.54 1.59
N GLY A 68 18.12 -4.33 2.61
CA GLY A 68 17.42 -3.81 3.76
C GLY A 68 15.93 -4.08 3.81
N LEU A 69 15.34 -4.66 2.77
CA LEU A 69 13.93 -5.05 2.82
C LEU A 69 13.82 -6.40 3.51
N ALA A 70 13.17 -6.42 4.67
CA ALA A 70 13.05 -7.62 5.47
C ALA A 70 12.38 -8.75 4.67
N GLU A 71 12.86 -9.96 4.88
CA GLU A 71 12.27 -11.14 4.25
C GLU A 71 10.79 -11.24 4.64
N GLY A 72 9.94 -11.60 3.67
CA GLY A 72 8.50 -11.70 3.88
C GLY A 72 7.77 -10.37 3.79
N TYR A 73 8.47 -9.29 3.43
CA TYR A 73 7.87 -7.97 3.21
C TYR A 73 8.01 -7.57 1.76
N CYS A 74 7.17 -6.63 1.35
CA CYS A 74 7.26 -6.05 0.01
C CYS A 74 6.97 -4.56 0.06
N ILE A 75 7.43 -3.86 -0.97
CA ILE A 75 7.03 -2.48 -1.23
C ILE A 75 6.32 -2.49 -2.58
N PHE A 76 5.07 -2.03 -2.63
CA PHE A 76 4.44 -1.82 -3.93
C PHE A 76 4.22 -0.35 -4.16
N CYS A 77 4.21 0.03 -5.43
CA CYS A 77 4.14 1.42 -5.84
C CYS A 77 2.96 1.64 -6.78
N TRP A 78 2.55 2.90 -6.90
CA TRP A 78 1.54 3.32 -7.87
C TRP A 78 1.95 4.67 -8.44
N GLU A 79 1.34 5.08 -9.57
CA GLU A 79 1.80 6.26 -10.31
C GLU A 79 0.89 7.47 -10.17
N ASN A 80 -0.26 7.31 -9.61
CA ASN A 80 -1.16 8.45 -9.44
C ASN A 80 -1.16 8.99 -8.00
#